data_29a1611d46a3ff4f1110486f072a402d
#
_entry.id   29a1611d46a3ff4f1110486f072a402d
#
_cell.length_a   1.000
_cell.length_b   1.000
_cell.length_c   1.000
_cell.angle_alpha   90.00
_cell.angle_beta   90.00
_cell.angle_gamma   90.00
#
_symmetry.space_group_name_H-M   'P 1'
#
loop_
_entity.id
_entity.type
_entity.pdbx_description
1 polymer ?
#
loop_
_entity_poly.entity_id
_entity_poly.type
_entity_poly.pdbx_seq_one_letter_code
_entity_poly.pdbx_strand_id
1 'polypeptide(L)'
;MRVTQLYAPTLREDPSEAELVSHKYMLRGGFMRKSASGIYSYLPLGVRVLHKIMAIIREEMNKAGGQEILLPIIQPAELWYESNRWNDYGEEMFKLKDRNNRQFCLGPTHEEIVTALVRSEVRSYKQLPLRIYQIQNKYRDEIRPRFGVIRSREFIMKDLYSFDKDEAGLQVSYQAMYDAYTRIFKRCGLDARPVEADTGAIGGDVSHEFMVLGEAGEAAIVYCQSCDYAANVEQAQCGPLAADDGALNELAEVATPSVTTIEQLCEFLNVQPSHIIKTMIYLADDQPIAVLISGDYNVNEIKLKKLLKCNTLILADPATIEEVTKAPVGFAGPVGLEIPLIADYSVVGKVN
;
A
#
# COMPACT_ATOMS: atom_id res chain seq x y z
N MET A 1 9.44 30.04 -28.37
CA MET A 1 10.33 28.99 -28.90
C MET A 1 9.64 28.37 -30.12
N ARG A 2 10.36 28.24 -31.22
CA ARG A 2 9.83 27.58 -32.44
C ARG A 2 9.88 26.07 -32.27
N VAL A 3 8.89 25.35 -32.80
CA VAL A 3 8.83 23.85 -32.72
C VAL A 3 10.09 23.22 -33.32
N THR A 4 10.65 23.82 -34.38
CA THR A 4 11.89 23.37 -35.02
C THR A 4 13.13 23.46 -34.12
N GLN A 5 13.05 24.18 -33.02
CA GLN A 5 14.15 24.35 -32.04
C GLN A 5 13.88 23.58 -30.75
N LEU A 6 12.71 22.93 -30.63
CA LEU A 6 12.34 22.17 -29.45
C LEU A 6 12.99 20.79 -29.50
N TYR A 7 13.73 20.41 -28.46
CA TYR A 7 14.23 19.07 -28.28
C TYR A 7 13.12 18.15 -27.81
N ALA A 8 12.36 17.61 -28.75
CA ALA A 8 11.25 16.70 -28.53
C ALA A 8 11.31 15.54 -29.55
N PRO A 9 12.28 14.64 -29.41
CA PRO A 9 12.43 13.50 -30.30
C PRO A 9 11.24 12.56 -30.14
N THR A 10 10.50 12.33 -31.23
CA THR A 10 9.34 11.41 -31.26
C THR A 10 9.75 10.04 -31.78
N LEU A 11 8.98 9.01 -31.38
CA LEU A 11 9.13 7.64 -31.86
C LEU A 11 7.91 7.27 -32.72
N ARG A 12 8.14 6.50 -33.80
CA ARG A 12 7.05 6.00 -34.66
C ARG A 12 6.36 4.80 -34.06
N GLU A 13 7.14 3.89 -33.48
CA GLU A 13 6.68 2.62 -32.93
C GLU A 13 6.56 2.70 -31.41
N ASP A 14 5.75 1.82 -30.84
CA ASP A 14 5.62 1.68 -29.41
C ASP A 14 6.89 0.98 -28.86
N PRO A 15 7.54 1.54 -27.85
CA PRO A 15 8.63 0.84 -27.17
C PRO A 15 8.15 -0.48 -26.54
N SER A 16 8.90 -1.55 -26.72
CA SER A 16 8.54 -2.89 -26.26
C SER A 16 8.32 -3.00 -24.74
N GLU A 17 9.00 -2.13 -23.97
CA GLU A 17 8.84 -2.07 -22.51
C GLU A 17 7.60 -1.29 -22.03
N ALA A 18 6.89 -0.62 -22.92
CA ALA A 18 5.75 0.22 -22.55
C ALA A 18 4.43 -0.55 -22.67
N GLU A 19 3.90 -0.98 -21.55
CA GLU A 19 2.62 -1.71 -21.49
C GLU A 19 1.42 -0.74 -21.51
N LEU A 20 1.41 0.25 -20.60
CA LEU A 20 0.31 1.20 -20.47
C LEU A 20 0.31 2.26 -21.59
N VAL A 21 -0.89 2.66 -21.99
CA VAL A 21 -1.11 3.71 -23.01
C VAL A 21 -0.41 5.03 -22.63
N SER A 22 -0.48 5.43 -21.35
CA SER A 22 0.20 6.63 -20.85
C SER A 22 1.72 6.54 -21.01
N HIS A 23 2.31 5.38 -20.68
CA HIS A 23 3.76 5.15 -20.83
C HIS A 23 4.17 5.21 -22.31
N LYS A 24 3.40 4.56 -23.21
CA LYS A 24 3.62 4.62 -24.66
C LYS A 24 3.64 6.05 -25.18
N TYR A 25 2.61 6.83 -24.87
CA TYR A 25 2.51 8.21 -25.34
C TYR A 25 3.59 9.13 -24.77
N MET A 26 3.98 8.96 -23.52
CA MET A 26 5.06 9.75 -22.93
C MET A 26 6.41 9.50 -23.62
N LEU A 27 6.72 8.24 -23.94
CA LEU A 27 7.93 7.90 -24.68
C LEU A 27 7.85 8.36 -26.15
N ARG A 28 6.75 8.03 -26.83
CA ARG A 28 6.58 8.38 -28.25
C ARG A 28 6.51 9.88 -28.48
N GLY A 29 5.84 10.60 -27.60
CA GLY A 29 5.70 12.06 -27.70
C GLY A 29 6.93 12.85 -27.31
N GLY A 30 8.01 12.21 -26.89
CA GLY A 30 9.24 12.90 -26.50
C GLY A 30 9.11 13.67 -25.19
N PHE A 31 8.32 13.17 -24.24
CA PHE A 31 8.21 13.73 -22.89
C PHE A 31 9.30 13.21 -21.97
N MET A 32 9.70 11.96 -22.15
CA MET A 32 10.73 11.34 -21.35
C MET A 32 11.50 10.28 -22.12
N ARG A 33 12.63 9.81 -21.55
CA ARG A 33 13.43 8.67 -21.99
C ARG A 33 13.85 7.84 -20.80
N LYS A 34 13.89 6.53 -20.99
CA LYS A 34 14.38 5.60 -19.99
C LYS A 34 15.91 5.67 -19.93
N SER A 35 16.45 5.91 -18.75
CA SER A 35 17.90 5.87 -18.47
C SER A 35 18.31 4.52 -17.94
N ALA A 36 17.51 3.95 -17.03
CA ALA A 36 17.63 2.59 -16.50
C ALA A 36 16.24 2.09 -16.09
N SER A 37 16.15 0.85 -15.61
CA SER A 37 14.88 0.30 -15.12
C SER A 37 14.33 1.13 -13.95
N GLY A 38 13.16 1.75 -14.13
CA GLY A 38 12.54 2.65 -13.15
C GLY A 38 13.23 4.02 -13.00
N ILE A 39 14.12 4.41 -13.92
CA ILE A 39 14.81 5.71 -13.89
C ILE A 39 14.63 6.37 -15.25
N TYR A 40 14.09 7.61 -15.25
CA TYR A 40 13.71 8.32 -16.45
C TYR A 40 14.30 9.73 -16.51
N SER A 41 14.75 10.13 -17.69
CA SER A 41 15.11 11.51 -18.02
C SER A 41 13.88 12.22 -18.57
N TYR A 42 13.46 13.32 -17.95
CA TYR A 42 12.38 14.15 -18.47
C TYR A 42 12.93 15.12 -19.52
N LEU A 43 12.33 15.11 -20.71
CA LEU A 43 12.65 15.99 -21.81
C LEU A 43 11.88 17.33 -21.68
N PRO A 44 12.18 18.36 -22.49
CA PRO A 44 11.59 19.69 -22.33
C PRO A 44 10.05 19.73 -22.25
N LEU A 45 9.34 18.87 -22.98
CA LEU A 45 7.87 18.76 -22.88
C LEU A 45 7.45 18.16 -21.53
N GLY A 46 8.13 17.12 -21.06
CA GLY A 46 7.88 16.50 -19.76
C GLY A 46 8.13 17.48 -18.61
N VAL A 47 9.25 18.22 -18.65
CA VAL A 47 9.57 19.24 -17.65
C VAL A 47 8.51 20.33 -17.59
N ARG A 48 7.96 20.78 -18.73
CA ARG A 48 6.87 21.77 -18.75
C ARG A 48 5.60 21.25 -18.06
N VAL A 49 5.26 19.98 -18.26
CA VAL A 49 4.11 19.35 -17.57
C VAL A 49 4.39 19.27 -16.06
N LEU A 50 5.57 18.79 -15.66
CA LEU A 50 5.97 18.75 -14.26
C LEU A 50 5.88 20.12 -13.59
N HIS A 51 6.41 21.17 -14.23
CA HIS A 51 6.37 22.52 -13.66
C HIS A 51 4.93 23.04 -13.49
N LYS A 52 4.01 22.73 -14.43
CA LYS A 52 2.59 23.09 -14.28
C LYS A 52 1.95 22.36 -13.09
N ILE A 53 2.20 21.07 -12.95
CA ILE A 53 1.70 20.26 -11.82
C ILE A 53 2.28 20.82 -10.50
N MET A 54 3.58 21.06 -10.44
CA MET A 54 4.24 21.62 -9.26
C MET A 54 3.68 22.99 -8.89
N ALA A 55 3.35 23.84 -9.87
CA ALA A 55 2.74 25.15 -9.62
C ALA A 55 1.36 25.01 -8.98
N ILE A 56 0.51 24.12 -9.50
CA ILE A 56 -0.81 23.81 -8.92
C ILE A 56 -0.66 23.33 -7.48
N ILE A 57 0.27 22.40 -7.24
CA ILE A 57 0.53 21.85 -5.91
C ILE A 57 0.98 22.96 -4.95
N ARG A 58 1.95 23.81 -5.32
CA ARG A 58 2.42 24.92 -4.48
C ARG A 58 1.32 25.87 -4.09
N GLU A 59 0.48 26.24 -5.05
CA GLU A 59 -0.64 27.13 -4.80
C GLU A 59 -1.63 26.54 -3.78
N GLU A 60 -1.99 25.26 -3.90
CA GLU A 60 -2.92 24.64 -2.99
C GLU A 60 -2.30 24.35 -1.61
N MET A 61 -1.01 24.00 -1.55
CA MET A 61 -0.29 23.83 -0.28
C MET A 61 -0.19 25.17 0.48
N ASN A 62 0.18 26.26 -0.23
CA ASN A 62 0.27 27.59 0.37
C ASN A 62 -1.11 28.06 0.88
N LYS A 63 -2.20 27.85 0.11
CA LYS A 63 -3.58 28.14 0.55
C LYS A 63 -3.99 27.36 1.80
N ALA A 64 -3.48 26.12 1.94
CA ALA A 64 -3.73 25.29 3.12
C ALA A 64 -2.81 25.63 4.30
N GLY A 65 -2.04 26.72 4.22
CA GLY A 65 -1.12 27.14 5.28
C GLY A 65 0.20 26.38 5.34
N GLY A 66 0.54 25.64 4.29
CA GLY A 66 1.83 24.97 4.17
C GLY A 66 2.96 25.94 3.84
N GLN A 67 4.16 25.70 4.34
CA GLN A 67 5.38 26.47 4.08
C GLN A 67 6.39 25.58 3.36
N GLU A 68 6.90 26.06 2.21
CA GLU A 68 7.84 25.26 1.41
C GLU A 68 9.24 25.29 2.04
N ILE A 69 9.85 24.12 2.18
CA ILE A 69 11.25 23.94 2.59
C ILE A 69 11.95 23.03 1.59
N LEU A 70 13.24 22.86 1.74
CA LEU A 70 14.02 21.89 0.97
C LEU A 70 14.94 21.12 1.90
N LEU A 71 14.72 19.82 2.04
CA LEU A 71 15.49 18.93 2.90
C LEU A 71 16.54 18.17 2.09
N PRO A 72 17.64 17.71 2.71
CA PRO A 72 18.65 16.92 2.02
C PRO A 72 18.11 15.54 1.61
N ILE A 73 18.52 15.08 0.44
CA ILE A 73 18.20 13.74 -0.08
C ILE A 73 19.01 12.66 0.65
N ILE A 74 20.31 12.95 0.90
CA ILE A 74 21.19 12.05 1.63
C ILE A 74 20.90 12.22 3.12
N GLN A 75 20.46 11.15 3.75
CA GLN A 75 20.05 11.15 5.16
C GLN A 75 20.96 10.25 5.99
N PRO A 76 21.39 10.69 7.19
CA PRO A 76 22.21 9.88 8.07
C PRO A 76 21.39 8.72 8.64
N ALA A 77 22.02 7.53 8.71
CA ALA A 77 21.37 6.31 9.19
C ALA A 77 20.90 6.40 10.65
N GLU A 78 21.56 7.24 11.46
CA GLU A 78 21.25 7.42 12.88
C GLU A 78 19.79 7.82 13.12
N LEU A 79 19.24 8.69 12.27
CA LEU A 79 17.83 9.11 12.37
C LEU A 79 16.87 7.95 12.12
N TRP A 80 17.23 7.06 11.21
CA TRP A 80 16.46 5.87 10.87
C TRP A 80 16.59 4.76 11.91
N TYR A 81 17.72 4.69 12.59
CA TYR A 81 17.88 3.82 13.77
C TYR A 81 17.05 4.32 14.95
N GLU A 82 17.00 5.65 15.16
CA GLU A 82 16.19 6.26 16.23
C GLU A 82 14.69 5.95 16.08
N SER A 83 14.17 5.92 14.85
CA SER A 83 12.78 5.55 14.56
C SER A 83 12.55 4.04 14.43
N ASN A 84 13.61 3.22 14.53
CA ASN A 84 13.62 1.77 14.27
C ASN A 84 13.25 1.37 12.83
N ARG A 85 13.13 2.33 11.90
CA ARG A 85 12.69 2.09 10.52
C ARG A 85 13.80 1.69 9.54
N TRP A 86 15.07 1.72 9.96
CA TRP A 86 16.19 1.29 9.12
C TRP A 86 16.08 -0.16 8.66
N ASN A 87 15.58 -1.03 9.53
CA ASN A 87 15.39 -2.44 9.22
C ASN A 87 14.03 -2.71 8.58
N ASP A 88 12.99 -1.98 8.99
CA ASP A 88 11.62 -2.16 8.50
C ASP A 88 11.49 -1.81 7.01
N TYR A 89 12.25 -0.81 6.53
CA TYR A 89 12.33 -0.50 5.09
C TYR A 89 13.12 -1.55 4.28
N GLY A 90 13.92 -2.38 4.95
CA GLY A 90 14.61 -3.52 4.33
C GLY A 90 15.50 -3.16 3.14
N GLU A 91 15.31 -3.90 2.05
CA GLU A 91 16.05 -3.75 0.80
C GLU A 91 15.50 -2.64 -0.12
N GLU A 92 14.30 -2.13 0.16
CA GLU A 92 13.69 -1.05 -0.62
C GLU A 92 14.41 0.30 -0.42
N MET A 93 15.22 0.40 0.62
CA MET A 93 16.02 1.60 0.90
C MET A 93 17.38 1.53 0.22
N PHE A 94 17.72 2.53 -0.60
CA PHE A 94 19.07 2.71 -1.11
C PHE A 94 20.04 3.08 0.01
N LYS A 95 20.77 2.11 0.54
CA LYS A 95 21.77 2.28 1.61
C LYS A 95 23.15 2.53 1.02
N LEU A 96 23.88 3.52 1.54
CA LEU A 96 25.19 3.91 1.05
C LEU A 96 26.14 4.21 2.22
N LYS A 97 27.42 4.27 1.91
CA LYS A 97 28.48 4.65 2.85
C LYS A 97 29.29 5.80 2.29
N ASP A 98 29.70 6.73 3.13
CA ASP A 98 30.66 7.75 2.78
C ASP A 98 32.11 7.20 2.80
N ARG A 99 33.08 8.07 2.47
CA ARG A 99 34.51 7.71 2.48
C ARG A 99 35.04 7.30 3.85
N ASN A 100 34.35 7.64 4.92
CA ASN A 100 34.71 7.31 6.31
C ASN A 100 33.91 6.10 6.82
N ASN A 101 33.25 5.33 5.95
CA ASN A 101 32.38 4.21 6.27
C ASN A 101 31.14 4.55 7.12
N ARG A 102 30.75 5.83 7.21
CA ARG A 102 29.50 6.21 7.88
C ARG A 102 28.32 5.85 6.98
N GLN A 103 27.26 5.33 7.60
CA GLN A 103 26.08 4.87 6.90
C GLN A 103 25.09 6.02 6.62
N PHE A 104 24.55 6.02 5.42
CA PHE A 104 23.52 6.96 4.94
C PHE A 104 22.50 6.19 4.09
N CYS A 105 21.40 6.86 3.76
CA CYS A 105 20.49 6.40 2.72
C CYS A 105 20.12 7.55 1.77
N LEU A 106 19.62 7.20 0.58
CA LEU A 106 18.84 8.13 -0.22
C LEU A 106 17.40 8.11 0.31
N GLY A 107 16.86 9.27 0.66
CA GLY A 107 15.57 9.37 1.33
C GLY A 107 14.43 8.75 0.51
N PRO A 108 13.85 7.63 0.97
CA PRO A 108 12.59 7.10 0.42
C PRO A 108 11.39 7.96 0.84
N THR A 109 11.55 8.66 1.94
CA THR A 109 10.64 9.63 2.57
C THR A 109 11.45 10.53 3.52
N HIS A 110 10.85 11.50 4.21
CA HIS A 110 11.60 12.49 5.01
C HIS A 110 11.03 12.69 6.42
N GLU A 111 10.24 11.76 6.97
CA GLU A 111 9.68 11.87 8.33
C GLU A 111 10.79 12.04 9.36
N GLU A 112 11.85 11.24 9.29
CA GLU A 112 12.96 11.25 10.24
C GLU A 112 13.66 12.60 10.27
N ILE A 113 14.04 13.09 9.09
CA ILE A 113 14.85 14.32 9.01
C ILE A 113 14.03 15.58 9.30
N VAL A 114 12.75 15.61 8.88
CA VAL A 114 11.87 16.74 9.20
C VAL A 114 11.54 16.80 10.69
N THR A 115 11.33 15.63 11.31
CA THR A 115 11.06 15.55 12.76
C THR A 115 12.29 15.99 13.55
N ALA A 116 13.48 15.57 13.16
CA ALA A 116 14.73 16.02 13.77
C ALA A 116 14.91 17.54 13.65
N LEU A 117 14.61 18.11 12.47
CA LEU A 117 14.64 19.56 12.27
C LEU A 117 13.66 20.30 13.19
N VAL A 118 12.40 19.89 13.21
CA VAL A 118 11.35 20.53 14.01
C VAL A 118 11.65 20.38 15.50
N ARG A 119 12.14 19.22 15.95
CA ARG A 119 12.57 18.99 17.33
C ARG A 119 13.67 19.95 17.76
N SER A 120 14.58 20.32 16.87
CA SER A 120 15.67 21.25 17.17
C SER A 120 15.23 22.72 17.21
N GLU A 121 14.18 23.10 16.50
CA GLU A 121 13.79 24.50 16.30
C GLU A 121 12.54 24.91 17.09
N VAL A 122 11.56 24.04 17.28
CA VAL A 122 10.32 24.34 17.99
C VAL A 122 10.58 24.32 19.51
N ARG A 123 10.36 25.45 20.17
CA ARG A 123 10.59 25.66 21.61
C ARG A 123 9.32 25.80 22.43
N SER A 124 8.17 25.97 21.79
CA SER A 124 6.91 26.19 22.45
C SER A 124 5.74 25.67 21.62
N TYR A 125 4.73 25.12 22.29
CA TYR A 125 3.46 24.74 21.65
C TYR A 125 2.76 25.90 20.96
N LYS A 126 3.08 27.15 21.29
CA LYS A 126 2.55 28.35 20.61
C LYS A 126 3.02 28.50 19.17
N GLN A 127 4.06 27.76 18.79
CA GLN A 127 4.56 27.73 17.41
C GLN A 127 3.81 26.71 16.54
N LEU A 128 2.90 25.94 17.15
CA LEU A 128 2.04 24.95 16.48
C LEU A 128 0.63 25.53 16.20
N PRO A 129 -0.07 25.09 15.16
CA PRO A 129 0.32 24.05 14.24
C PRO A 129 1.41 24.52 13.27
N LEU A 130 2.31 23.62 12.90
CA LEU A 130 3.32 23.83 11.87
C LEU A 130 3.05 22.88 10.71
N ARG A 131 2.90 23.41 9.50
CA ARG A 131 2.75 22.63 8.26
C ARG A 131 3.87 23.00 7.32
N ILE A 132 4.77 22.07 7.06
CA ILE A 132 5.93 22.28 6.21
C ILE A 132 5.95 21.23 5.11
N TYR A 133 6.27 21.63 3.88
CA TYR A 133 6.28 20.74 2.74
C TYR A 133 7.47 20.97 1.83
N GLN A 134 7.77 19.98 1.02
CA GLN A 134 8.74 20.09 -0.06
C GLN A 134 8.21 19.42 -1.34
N ILE A 135 8.81 19.77 -2.46
CA ILE A 135 8.70 19.04 -3.72
C ILE A 135 10.11 18.60 -4.08
N GLN A 136 10.41 17.33 -3.89
CA GLN A 136 11.78 16.80 -3.92
C GLN A 136 11.81 15.37 -4.44
N ASN A 137 12.94 14.97 -5.03
CA ASN A 137 13.18 13.60 -5.45
C ASN A 137 13.16 12.66 -4.26
N LYS A 138 12.64 11.46 -4.50
CA LYS A 138 12.66 10.31 -3.59
C LYS A 138 13.25 9.12 -4.32
N TYR A 139 13.79 8.19 -3.55
CA TYR A 139 14.49 7.03 -4.06
C TYR A 139 14.02 5.76 -3.34
N ARG A 140 13.48 4.80 -4.09
CA ARG A 140 13.10 3.48 -3.58
C ARG A 140 13.67 2.42 -4.50
N ASP A 141 14.40 1.45 -3.96
CA ASP A 141 14.94 0.35 -4.76
C ASP A 141 13.85 -0.67 -5.07
N GLU A 142 12.90 -0.23 -5.87
CA GLU A 142 11.76 -1.01 -6.28
C GLU A 142 12.20 -2.27 -7.02
N ILE A 143 11.77 -3.43 -6.53
CA ILE A 143 12.17 -4.75 -7.08
C ILE A 143 11.69 -4.88 -8.52
N ARG A 144 10.46 -4.45 -8.81
CA ARG A 144 9.83 -4.56 -10.13
C ARG A 144 9.27 -3.23 -10.60
N PRO A 145 10.13 -2.28 -11.04
CA PRO A 145 9.65 -1.04 -11.64
C PRO A 145 8.84 -1.33 -12.89
N ARG A 146 7.66 -0.74 -13.00
CA ARG A 146 6.73 -0.96 -14.12
C ARG A 146 5.85 0.25 -14.36
N PHE A 147 5.16 0.25 -15.49
CA PHE A 147 4.19 1.30 -15.86
C PHE A 147 4.79 2.72 -15.97
N GLY A 148 6.07 2.81 -16.38
CA GLY A 148 6.76 4.08 -16.56
C GLY A 148 6.96 4.82 -15.25
N VAL A 149 6.43 6.05 -15.16
CA VAL A 149 6.59 6.91 -13.97
C VAL A 149 5.62 6.56 -12.84
N ILE A 150 4.70 5.62 -13.03
CA ILE A 150 3.74 5.23 -11.98
C ILE A 150 4.46 4.47 -10.87
N ARG A 151 5.38 3.54 -11.22
CA ARG A 151 6.17 2.77 -10.27
C ARG A 151 7.63 2.77 -10.67
N SER A 152 8.36 3.77 -10.21
CA SER A 152 9.76 4.06 -10.55
C SER A 152 10.66 4.06 -9.32
N ARG A 153 11.98 3.94 -9.54
CA ARG A 153 13.00 3.97 -8.48
C ARG A 153 13.40 5.37 -8.06
N GLU A 154 13.33 6.30 -9.00
CA GLU A 154 13.53 7.73 -8.76
C GLU A 154 12.29 8.47 -9.23
N PHE A 155 11.71 9.30 -8.36
CA PHE A 155 10.50 10.05 -8.64
C PHE A 155 10.43 11.33 -7.83
N ILE A 156 9.61 12.28 -8.27
CA ILE A 156 9.39 13.54 -7.57
C ILE A 156 8.12 13.40 -6.71
N MET A 157 8.24 13.72 -5.43
CA MET A 157 7.13 13.70 -4.48
C MET A 157 6.91 15.08 -3.91
N LYS A 158 5.66 15.50 -3.73
CA LYS A 158 5.30 16.51 -2.75
C LYS A 158 4.98 15.78 -1.45
N ASP A 159 5.72 16.04 -0.43
CA ASP A 159 5.50 15.57 0.92
C ASP A 159 5.28 16.76 1.86
N LEU A 160 4.20 16.71 2.64
CA LEU A 160 3.89 17.69 3.67
C LEU A 160 3.80 17.00 5.02
N TYR A 161 4.37 17.63 6.02
CA TYR A 161 4.42 17.16 7.39
C TYR A 161 3.73 18.19 8.29
N SER A 162 2.76 17.74 9.08
CA SER A 162 2.11 18.59 10.07
C SER A 162 2.55 18.22 11.47
N PHE A 163 2.71 19.23 12.30
CA PHE A 163 3.01 19.11 13.71
C PHE A 163 1.95 19.89 14.46
N ASP A 164 1.13 19.17 15.20
CA ASP A 164 -0.01 19.71 15.88
C ASP A 164 0.13 19.49 17.40
N LYS A 165 -0.58 20.24 18.19
CA LYS A 165 -0.41 20.21 19.65
C LYS A 165 -1.23 19.06 20.28
N ASP A 166 -2.30 18.64 19.63
CA ASP A 166 -3.27 17.65 20.08
C ASP A 166 -3.96 16.98 18.89
N GLU A 167 -4.74 15.93 19.16
CA GLU A 167 -5.49 15.18 18.18
C GLU A 167 -6.49 16.06 17.40
N ALA A 168 -7.16 16.99 18.08
CA ALA A 168 -8.09 17.91 17.42
C ALA A 168 -7.39 18.79 16.38
N GLY A 169 -6.17 19.25 16.68
CA GLY A 169 -5.32 19.98 15.76
C GLY A 169 -4.89 19.11 14.57
N LEU A 170 -4.50 17.85 14.84
CA LEU A 170 -4.15 16.88 13.81
C LEU A 170 -5.31 16.68 12.82
N GLN A 171 -6.53 16.51 13.30
CA GLN A 171 -7.71 16.34 12.45
C GLN A 171 -7.95 17.58 11.55
N VAL A 172 -7.74 18.79 12.08
CA VAL A 172 -7.83 20.02 11.27
C VAL A 172 -6.75 20.05 10.19
N SER A 173 -5.53 19.65 10.51
CA SER A 173 -4.43 19.56 9.53
C SER A 173 -4.67 18.50 8.48
N TYR A 174 -5.19 17.34 8.89
CA TYR A 174 -5.56 16.25 7.98
C TYR A 174 -6.65 16.66 6.99
N GLN A 175 -7.75 17.26 7.50
CA GLN A 175 -8.85 17.74 6.66
C GLN A 175 -8.39 18.82 5.66
N ALA A 176 -7.51 19.72 6.09
CA ALA A 176 -6.94 20.73 5.20
C ALA A 176 -6.15 20.11 4.03
N MET A 177 -5.42 19.02 4.28
CA MET A 177 -4.72 18.29 3.23
C MET A 177 -5.67 17.49 2.34
N TYR A 178 -6.68 16.84 2.91
CA TYR A 178 -7.72 16.15 2.15
C TYR A 178 -8.41 17.08 1.14
N ASP A 179 -8.83 18.26 1.60
CA ASP A 179 -9.46 19.27 0.75
C ASP A 179 -8.49 19.84 -0.31
N ALA A 180 -7.23 20.03 0.07
CA ALA A 180 -6.19 20.50 -0.86
C ALA A 180 -5.93 19.47 -1.97
N TYR A 181 -5.84 18.19 -1.63
CA TYR A 181 -5.65 17.13 -2.63
C TYR A 181 -6.83 17.00 -3.58
N THR A 182 -8.04 17.07 -3.07
CA THR A 182 -9.25 17.09 -3.90
C THR A 182 -9.18 18.21 -4.96
N ARG A 183 -8.77 19.41 -4.53
CA ARG A 183 -8.60 20.55 -5.47
C ARG A 183 -7.43 20.34 -6.44
N ILE A 184 -6.31 19.79 -5.98
CA ILE A 184 -5.13 19.53 -6.84
C ILE A 184 -5.51 18.56 -7.97
N PHE A 185 -6.11 17.42 -7.65
CA PHE A 185 -6.48 16.44 -8.68
C PHE A 185 -7.50 17.01 -9.66
N LYS A 186 -8.52 17.72 -9.16
CA LYS A 186 -9.50 18.39 -10.02
C LYS A 186 -8.85 19.44 -10.95
N ARG A 187 -7.90 20.25 -10.44
CA ARG A 187 -7.16 21.24 -11.24
C ARG A 187 -6.21 20.60 -12.25
N CYS A 188 -5.73 19.39 -11.96
CA CYS A 188 -4.96 18.58 -12.91
C CYS A 188 -5.84 17.87 -13.95
N GLY A 189 -7.18 18.04 -13.89
CA GLY A 189 -8.10 17.42 -14.84
C GLY A 189 -8.39 15.95 -14.54
N LEU A 190 -8.15 15.50 -13.31
CA LEU A 190 -8.37 14.13 -12.87
C LEU A 190 -9.61 14.05 -11.98
N ASP A 191 -10.46 13.06 -12.26
CA ASP A 191 -11.56 12.67 -11.38
C ASP A 191 -11.04 11.62 -10.40
N ALA A 192 -10.46 12.10 -9.31
CA ALA A 192 -9.90 11.26 -8.26
C ALA A 192 -10.89 11.09 -7.12
N ARG A 193 -11.03 9.85 -6.67
CA ARG A 193 -11.86 9.50 -5.52
C ARG A 193 -10.95 9.17 -4.33
N PRO A 194 -11.14 9.80 -3.16
CA PRO A 194 -10.46 9.38 -1.94
C PRO A 194 -11.00 8.01 -1.52
N VAL A 195 -10.09 7.09 -1.24
CA VAL A 195 -10.41 5.73 -0.80
C VAL A 195 -9.69 5.45 0.52
N GLU A 196 -10.34 4.76 1.43
CA GLU A 196 -9.73 4.29 2.65
C GLU A 196 -8.61 3.29 2.31
N ALA A 197 -7.43 3.50 2.88
CA ALA A 197 -6.23 2.74 2.60
C ALA A 197 -5.52 2.26 3.86
N ASP A 198 -4.66 1.28 3.71
CA ASP A 198 -3.77 0.87 4.78
C ASP A 198 -2.65 1.89 5.01
N THR A 199 -2.22 2.05 6.27
CA THR A 199 -1.16 2.99 6.64
C THR A 199 0.25 2.49 6.31
N GLY A 200 0.40 1.18 6.06
CA GLY A 200 1.66 0.53 5.71
C GLY A 200 2.75 0.69 6.77
N ALA A 201 4.01 0.65 6.33
CA ALA A 201 5.19 0.77 7.20
C ALA A 201 5.36 2.17 7.85
N ILE A 202 4.60 3.17 7.40
CA ILE A 202 4.63 4.52 8.00
C ILE A 202 3.91 4.51 9.35
N GLY A 203 2.88 3.65 9.51
CA GLY A 203 2.06 3.55 10.71
C GLY A 203 0.95 4.60 10.78
N GLY A 204 0.22 4.64 11.90
CA GLY A 204 -0.96 5.48 12.11
C GLY A 204 -2.27 4.71 11.94
N ASP A 205 -3.40 5.36 12.26
CA ASP A 205 -4.71 4.69 12.33
C ASP A 205 -5.59 4.96 11.10
N VAL A 206 -5.37 6.06 10.40
CA VAL A 206 -6.20 6.51 9.27
C VAL A 206 -5.34 6.90 8.09
N SER A 207 -5.67 6.40 6.92
CA SER A 207 -5.05 6.78 5.65
C SER A 207 -6.07 6.85 4.53
N HIS A 208 -5.88 7.78 3.59
CA HIS A 208 -6.64 7.83 2.35
C HIS A 208 -5.69 7.92 1.15
N GLU A 209 -6.07 7.25 0.09
CA GLU A 209 -5.44 7.37 -1.22
C GLU A 209 -6.40 8.03 -2.20
N PHE A 210 -5.90 8.99 -2.99
CA PHE A 210 -6.70 9.61 -4.05
C PHE A 210 -6.54 8.81 -5.35
N MET A 211 -7.50 7.95 -5.64
CA MET A 211 -7.47 7.01 -6.76
C MET A 211 -8.25 7.54 -7.95
N VAL A 212 -7.63 7.53 -9.11
CA VAL A 212 -8.30 7.79 -10.39
C VAL A 212 -8.81 6.46 -10.93
N LEU A 213 -10.12 6.38 -11.21
CA LEU A 213 -10.73 5.19 -11.77
C LEU A 213 -10.27 4.98 -13.22
N GLY A 214 -9.86 3.76 -13.55
CA GLY A 214 -9.40 3.39 -14.89
C GLY A 214 -9.48 1.90 -15.13
N GLU A 215 -9.54 1.51 -16.40
CA GLU A 215 -9.53 0.09 -16.80
C GLU A 215 -8.16 -0.58 -16.58
N ALA A 216 -7.10 0.23 -16.48
CA ALA A 216 -5.74 -0.22 -16.25
C ALA A 216 -5.15 0.54 -15.05
N GLY A 217 -4.70 -0.19 -14.03
CA GLY A 217 -4.11 0.36 -12.81
C GLY A 217 -3.39 -0.70 -12.01
N GLU A 218 -2.77 -0.30 -10.91
CA GLU A 218 -2.04 -1.22 -10.03
C GLU A 218 -2.92 -1.80 -8.91
N ALA A 219 -3.92 -1.04 -8.45
CA ALA A 219 -4.73 -1.41 -7.29
C ALA A 219 -6.21 -1.58 -7.67
N ALA A 220 -6.84 -2.62 -7.12
CA ALA A 220 -8.27 -2.79 -7.18
C ALA A 220 -8.92 -2.03 -6.01
N ILE A 221 -10.01 -1.32 -6.30
CA ILE A 221 -10.81 -0.63 -5.28
C ILE A 221 -12.25 -1.09 -5.30
N VAL A 222 -12.88 -1.04 -4.14
CA VAL A 222 -14.32 -1.25 -3.96
C VAL A 222 -14.96 0.12 -3.70
N TYR A 223 -16.03 0.43 -4.39
CA TYR A 223 -16.77 1.68 -4.16
C TYR A 223 -18.28 1.48 -4.22
N CYS A 224 -18.99 2.27 -3.46
CA CYS A 224 -20.45 2.28 -3.50
C CYS A 224 -20.95 3.16 -4.66
N GLN A 225 -21.99 2.70 -5.34
CA GLN A 225 -22.65 3.48 -6.38
C GLN A 225 -23.69 4.49 -5.82
N SER A 226 -24.06 4.33 -4.54
CA SER A 226 -25.15 5.12 -3.90
C SER A 226 -24.64 6.13 -2.90
N CYS A 227 -23.37 6.02 -2.44
CA CYS A 227 -22.76 6.96 -1.49
C CYS A 227 -21.26 7.14 -1.82
N ASP A 228 -20.58 7.97 -1.02
CA ASP A 228 -19.15 8.31 -1.22
C ASP A 228 -18.18 7.25 -0.69
N TYR A 229 -18.67 6.11 -0.17
CA TYR A 229 -17.79 5.05 0.34
C TYR A 229 -16.93 4.49 -0.77
N ALA A 230 -15.64 4.47 -0.52
CA ALA A 230 -14.64 3.77 -1.33
C ALA A 230 -13.47 3.32 -0.46
N ALA A 231 -12.95 2.14 -0.73
CA ALA A 231 -11.81 1.57 -0.04
C ALA A 231 -10.97 0.71 -0.98
N ASN A 232 -9.68 0.58 -0.73
CA ASN A 232 -8.91 -0.46 -1.40
C ASN A 232 -9.34 -1.85 -0.87
N VAL A 233 -9.04 -2.90 -1.61
CA VAL A 233 -9.48 -4.27 -1.23
C VAL A 233 -8.90 -4.73 0.10
N GLU A 234 -7.79 -4.12 0.55
CA GLU A 234 -7.12 -4.41 1.81
C GLU A 234 -7.85 -3.82 3.02
N GLN A 235 -8.64 -2.75 2.82
CA GLN A 235 -9.43 -2.07 3.85
C GLN A 235 -10.93 -2.30 3.73
N ALA A 236 -11.44 -2.58 2.53
CA ALA A 236 -12.86 -2.73 2.27
C ALA A 236 -13.50 -3.73 3.25
N GLN A 237 -14.53 -3.30 3.95
CA GLN A 237 -15.25 -4.15 4.90
C GLN A 237 -16.48 -4.76 4.23
N CYS A 238 -16.73 -6.02 4.53
CA CYS A 238 -17.99 -6.69 4.22
C CYS A 238 -18.65 -7.13 5.54
N GLY A 239 -19.97 -7.04 5.56
CA GLY A 239 -20.76 -7.56 6.69
C GLY A 239 -20.86 -9.09 6.65
N PRO A 240 -21.45 -9.68 7.69
CA PRO A 240 -21.75 -11.11 7.71
C PRO A 240 -22.67 -11.47 6.53
N LEU A 241 -22.39 -12.60 5.91
CA LEU A 241 -23.28 -13.18 4.90
C LEU A 241 -24.58 -13.64 5.55
N ALA A 242 -25.64 -13.74 4.75
CA ALA A 242 -26.88 -14.36 5.23
C ALA A 242 -26.58 -15.78 5.71
N ALA A 243 -27.13 -16.14 6.87
CA ALA A 243 -27.03 -17.52 7.35
C ALA A 243 -27.71 -18.48 6.36
N ASP A 244 -27.17 -19.67 6.25
CA ASP A 244 -27.80 -20.71 5.48
C ASP A 244 -29.01 -21.26 6.25
N ASP A 245 -30.17 -21.35 5.59
CA ASP A 245 -31.42 -21.83 6.18
C ASP A 245 -31.53 -23.37 6.20
N GLY A 246 -30.46 -24.10 5.82
CA GLY A 246 -30.40 -25.53 5.78
C GLY A 246 -30.51 -26.18 7.18
N ALA A 247 -30.99 -27.41 7.24
CA ALA A 247 -30.99 -28.20 8.49
C ALA A 247 -29.58 -28.70 8.80
N LEU A 248 -29.18 -28.65 10.06
CA LEU A 248 -27.93 -29.26 10.51
C LEU A 248 -28.02 -30.77 10.38
N ASN A 249 -27.08 -31.38 9.69
CA ASN A 249 -26.91 -32.84 9.66
C ASN A 249 -25.99 -33.29 10.81
N GLU A 250 -26.00 -34.60 11.10
CA GLU A 250 -25.04 -35.15 12.04
C GLU A 250 -23.62 -35.07 11.48
N LEU A 251 -22.65 -34.72 12.33
CA LEU A 251 -21.24 -34.70 11.97
C LEU A 251 -20.77 -36.08 11.56
N ALA A 252 -20.24 -36.23 10.36
CA ALA A 252 -19.74 -37.49 9.83
C ALA A 252 -18.32 -37.36 9.30
N GLU A 253 -17.50 -38.38 9.52
CA GLU A 253 -16.18 -38.46 8.92
C GLU A 253 -16.27 -39.03 7.51
N VAL A 254 -15.63 -38.36 6.56
CA VAL A 254 -15.53 -38.78 5.17
C VAL A 254 -14.07 -38.99 4.79
N ALA A 255 -13.75 -40.24 4.40
CA ALA A 255 -12.39 -40.53 3.93
C ALA A 255 -12.14 -39.92 2.56
N THR A 256 -11.10 -39.08 2.44
CA THR A 256 -10.71 -38.38 1.23
C THR A 256 -9.28 -38.75 0.78
N PRO A 257 -9.05 -40.01 0.36
CA PRO A 257 -7.72 -40.50 0.04
C PRO A 257 -7.13 -39.75 -1.17
N SER A 258 -5.90 -39.22 -0.98
CA SER A 258 -5.16 -38.48 -2.02
C SER A 258 -5.79 -37.17 -2.51
N VAL A 259 -6.76 -36.62 -1.77
CA VAL A 259 -7.43 -35.35 -2.07
C VAL A 259 -6.81 -34.27 -1.19
N THR A 260 -6.03 -33.36 -1.78
CA THR A 260 -5.25 -32.35 -1.03
C THR A 260 -5.59 -30.90 -1.40
N THR A 261 -6.36 -30.69 -2.48
CA THR A 261 -6.76 -29.34 -2.91
C THR A 261 -8.27 -29.15 -2.80
N ILE A 262 -8.70 -27.88 -2.71
CA ILE A 262 -10.14 -27.54 -2.68
C ILE A 262 -10.86 -28.03 -3.93
N GLU A 263 -10.23 -27.89 -5.10
CA GLU A 263 -10.81 -28.33 -6.38
C GLU A 263 -11.05 -29.83 -6.39
N GLN A 264 -10.05 -30.61 -5.96
CA GLN A 264 -10.17 -32.07 -5.86
C GLN A 264 -11.25 -32.48 -4.84
N LEU A 265 -11.33 -31.75 -3.71
CA LEU A 265 -12.34 -32.02 -2.69
C LEU A 265 -13.74 -31.70 -3.16
N CYS A 266 -13.92 -30.60 -3.90
CA CYS A 266 -15.19 -30.24 -4.53
C CYS A 266 -15.66 -31.30 -5.54
N GLU A 267 -14.75 -31.78 -6.36
CA GLU A 267 -15.05 -32.84 -7.33
C GLU A 267 -15.40 -34.16 -6.63
N PHE A 268 -14.64 -34.54 -5.59
CA PHE A 268 -14.83 -35.76 -4.84
C PHE A 268 -16.16 -35.78 -4.09
N LEU A 269 -16.53 -34.69 -3.41
CA LEU A 269 -17.77 -34.57 -2.63
C LEU A 269 -18.96 -34.06 -3.47
N ASN A 270 -18.74 -33.63 -4.71
CA ASN A 270 -19.75 -33.02 -5.58
C ASN A 270 -20.39 -31.77 -4.93
N VAL A 271 -19.56 -30.90 -4.34
CA VAL A 271 -19.99 -29.66 -3.69
C VAL A 271 -19.28 -28.44 -4.31
N GLN A 272 -19.82 -27.26 -4.10
CA GLN A 272 -19.18 -26.02 -4.52
C GLN A 272 -18.07 -25.60 -3.53
N PRO A 273 -17.02 -24.88 -3.95
CA PRO A 273 -15.97 -24.38 -3.07
C PRO A 273 -16.53 -23.56 -1.89
N SER A 274 -17.65 -22.86 -2.11
CA SER A 274 -18.33 -22.09 -1.07
C SER A 274 -18.90 -22.93 0.07
N HIS A 275 -19.10 -24.23 -0.08
CA HIS A 275 -19.54 -25.15 0.96
C HIS A 275 -18.39 -25.76 1.77
N ILE A 276 -17.15 -25.52 1.36
CA ILE A 276 -15.97 -26.01 2.05
C ILE A 276 -15.42 -24.94 2.98
N ILE A 277 -15.02 -25.32 4.16
CA ILE A 277 -14.27 -24.48 5.09
C ILE A 277 -12.82 -24.95 5.11
N LYS A 278 -11.91 -24.07 4.71
CA LYS A 278 -10.48 -24.35 4.82
C LYS A 278 -9.92 -23.75 6.09
N THR A 279 -9.02 -24.50 6.72
CA THR A 279 -8.30 -24.09 7.92
C THR A 279 -6.88 -23.70 7.54
N MET A 280 -6.54 -22.45 7.75
CA MET A 280 -5.21 -21.89 7.47
C MET A 280 -4.49 -21.65 8.79
N ILE A 281 -3.25 -22.12 8.93
CA ILE A 281 -2.45 -21.90 10.13
C ILE A 281 -1.46 -20.78 9.89
N TYR A 282 -1.49 -19.76 10.75
CA TYR A 282 -0.57 -18.63 10.74
C TYR A 282 0.21 -18.56 12.05
N LEU A 283 1.38 -17.94 11.98
CA LEU A 283 2.16 -17.51 13.15
C LEU A 283 1.98 -16.01 13.32
N ALA A 284 1.35 -15.59 14.40
CA ALA A 284 1.20 -14.21 14.82
C ALA A 284 2.18 -13.93 15.97
N ASP A 285 3.23 -13.13 15.74
CA ASP A 285 4.34 -12.92 16.68
C ASP A 285 4.82 -14.27 17.26
N ASP A 286 5.12 -15.23 16.37
CA ASP A 286 5.55 -16.61 16.63
C ASP A 286 4.52 -17.51 17.37
N GLN A 287 3.29 -17.04 17.59
CA GLN A 287 2.23 -17.84 18.19
C GLN A 287 1.30 -18.41 17.11
N PRO A 288 1.04 -19.74 17.11
CA PRO A 288 0.17 -20.35 16.11
C PRO A 288 -1.30 -19.98 16.34
N ILE A 289 -1.98 -19.66 15.26
CA ILE A 289 -3.42 -19.40 15.19
C ILE A 289 -4.03 -20.13 14.00
N ALA A 290 -5.28 -20.53 14.12
CA ALA A 290 -6.06 -21.10 13.02
C ALA A 290 -7.06 -20.09 12.49
N VAL A 291 -7.13 -19.95 11.16
CA VAL A 291 -8.08 -19.09 10.46
C VAL A 291 -8.99 -19.95 9.60
N LEU A 292 -10.28 -19.85 9.86
CA LEU A 292 -11.33 -20.53 9.10
C LEU A 292 -11.90 -19.58 8.05
N ILE A 293 -11.91 -20.03 6.80
CA ILE A 293 -12.41 -19.25 5.68
C ILE A 293 -13.07 -20.15 4.64
N SER A 294 -14.03 -19.63 3.89
CA SER A 294 -14.68 -20.37 2.79
C SER A 294 -13.65 -20.83 1.75
N GLY A 295 -13.88 -21.99 1.15
CA GLY A 295 -12.96 -22.59 0.18
C GLY A 295 -12.68 -21.71 -1.05
N ASP A 296 -13.63 -20.89 -1.47
CA ASP A 296 -13.53 -19.94 -2.57
C ASP A 296 -12.88 -18.59 -2.21
N TYR A 297 -12.58 -18.34 -0.92
CA TYR A 297 -12.01 -17.09 -0.45
C TYR A 297 -10.51 -17.25 -0.08
N ASN A 298 -9.80 -16.13 -0.03
CA ASN A 298 -8.44 -16.07 0.48
C ASN A 298 -8.37 -15.16 1.72
N VAL A 299 -7.48 -15.50 2.63
CA VAL A 299 -7.25 -14.69 3.83
C VAL A 299 -6.63 -13.34 3.42
N ASN A 300 -7.22 -12.26 3.91
CA ASN A 300 -6.62 -10.94 3.83
C ASN A 300 -5.69 -10.75 5.04
N GLU A 301 -4.40 -10.99 4.84
CA GLU A 301 -3.39 -10.97 5.90
C GLU A 301 -3.26 -9.61 6.57
N ILE A 302 -3.49 -8.52 5.83
CA ILE A 302 -3.45 -7.15 6.38
C ILE A 302 -4.58 -6.94 7.39
N LYS A 303 -5.81 -7.34 7.05
CA LYS A 303 -6.95 -7.30 7.97
C LYS A 303 -6.74 -8.21 9.18
N LEU A 304 -6.22 -9.41 8.95
CA LEU A 304 -5.95 -10.38 10.00
C LEU A 304 -4.89 -9.84 10.97
N LYS A 305 -3.81 -9.29 10.46
CA LYS A 305 -2.74 -8.66 11.26
C LYS A 305 -3.27 -7.52 12.14
N LYS A 306 -4.14 -6.66 11.58
CA LYS A 306 -4.80 -5.58 12.33
C LYS A 306 -5.73 -6.10 13.43
N LEU A 307 -6.53 -7.11 13.11
CA LEU A 307 -7.44 -7.75 14.07
C LEU A 307 -6.67 -8.32 15.27
N LEU A 308 -5.56 -8.99 15.00
CA LEU A 308 -4.70 -9.61 16.00
C LEU A 308 -3.82 -8.61 16.75
N LYS A 309 -3.62 -7.41 16.20
CA LYS A 309 -2.68 -6.40 16.70
C LYS A 309 -1.26 -6.94 16.86
N CYS A 310 -0.84 -7.85 15.96
CA CYS A 310 0.49 -8.45 15.96
C CYS A 310 1.46 -7.65 15.08
N ASN A 311 2.76 -7.77 15.38
CA ASN A 311 3.82 -7.12 14.59
C ASN A 311 4.18 -7.95 13.35
N THR A 312 4.19 -9.27 13.49
CA THR A 312 4.48 -10.21 12.41
C THR A 312 3.33 -11.17 12.22
N LEU A 313 3.01 -11.48 10.95
CA LEU A 313 2.04 -12.49 10.56
C LEU A 313 2.60 -13.22 9.34
N ILE A 314 2.85 -14.51 9.49
CA ILE A 314 3.37 -15.36 8.42
C ILE A 314 2.58 -16.67 8.35
N LEU A 315 2.42 -17.20 7.15
CA LEU A 315 1.85 -18.52 6.97
C LEU A 315 2.79 -19.55 7.60
N ALA A 316 2.25 -20.46 8.41
CA ALA A 316 3.05 -21.47 9.08
C ALA A 316 3.70 -22.45 8.08
N ASP A 317 4.91 -22.88 8.37
CA ASP A 317 5.60 -23.89 7.58
C ASP A 317 5.00 -25.29 7.81
N PRO A 318 5.26 -26.25 6.90
CA PRO A 318 4.70 -27.61 7.00
C PRO A 318 4.95 -28.31 8.33
N ALA A 319 6.13 -28.13 8.93
CA ALA A 319 6.47 -28.78 10.19
C ALA A 319 5.63 -28.24 11.36
N THR A 320 5.48 -26.93 11.42
CA THR A 320 4.60 -26.25 12.39
C THR A 320 3.14 -26.68 12.22
N ILE A 321 2.66 -26.76 10.95
CA ILE A 321 1.28 -27.20 10.67
C ILE A 321 1.06 -28.61 11.22
N GLU A 322 1.94 -29.55 10.93
CA GLU A 322 1.84 -30.93 11.40
C GLU A 322 1.96 -31.04 12.93
N GLU A 323 2.82 -30.25 13.53
CA GLU A 323 2.99 -30.21 14.99
C GLU A 323 1.71 -29.76 15.68
N VAL A 324 1.10 -28.67 15.19
CA VAL A 324 -0.06 -28.02 15.81
C VAL A 324 -1.36 -28.77 15.53
N THR A 325 -1.56 -29.24 14.29
CA THR A 325 -2.83 -29.86 13.84
C THR A 325 -2.84 -31.36 13.96
N LYS A 326 -1.68 -32.01 14.15
CA LYS A 326 -1.49 -33.47 14.09
C LYS A 326 -1.93 -34.08 12.75
N ALA A 327 -2.06 -33.28 11.71
CA ALA A 327 -2.46 -33.68 10.37
C ALA A 327 -1.46 -33.20 9.33
N PRO A 328 -1.23 -33.94 8.23
CA PRO A 328 -0.42 -33.47 7.13
C PRO A 328 -0.98 -32.18 6.50
N VAL A 329 -0.11 -31.40 5.86
CA VAL A 329 -0.54 -30.20 5.11
C VAL A 329 -1.62 -30.56 4.09
N GLY A 330 -2.69 -29.75 4.04
CA GLY A 330 -3.87 -29.99 3.21
C GLY A 330 -5.00 -30.79 3.88
N PHE A 331 -4.75 -31.32 5.09
CA PHE A 331 -5.74 -32.08 5.85
C PHE A 331 -6.10 -31.47 7.22
N ALA A 332 -5.66 -30.25 7.49
CA ALA A 332 -5.97 -29.56 8.72
C ALA A 332 -7.45 -29.16 8.75
N GLY A 333 -8.15 -29.55 9.81
CA GLY A 333 -9.52 -29.17 10.10
C GLY A 333 -9.62 -28.41 11.43
N PRO A 334 -10.77 -27.77 11.75
CA PRO A 334 -10.93 -26.99 12.98
C PRO A 334 -11.22 -27.86 14.20
N VAL A 335 -11.67 -29.09 13.99
CA VAL A 335 -12.11 -29.97 15.08
C VAL A 335 -10.90 -30.52 15.85
N GLY A 336 -10.90 -30.29 17.17
CA GLY A 336 -9.83 -30.78 18.06
C GLY A 336 -8.57 -29.92 18.08
N LEU A 337 -8.57 -28.73 17.46
CA LEU A 337 -7.46 -27.79 17.57
C LEU A 337 -7.43 -27.11 18.95
N GLU A 338 -6.26 -27.11 19.59
CA GLU A 338 -6.02 -26.48 20.90
C GLU A 338 -5.40 -25.07 20.80
N ILE A 339 -5.42 -24.45 19.63
CA ILE A 339 -4.90 -23.09 19.37
C ILE A 339 -6.04 -22.09 19.17
N PRO A 340 -5.78 -20.77 19.33
CA PRO A 340 -6.77 -19.75 19.03
C PRO A 340 -7.32 -19.89 17.63
N LEU A 341 -8.64 -19.73 17.48
CA LEU A 341 -9.35 -19.94 16.24
C LEU A 341 -10.12 -18.68 15.86
N ILE A 342 -9.94 -18.22 14.64
CA ILE A 342 -10.62 -17.06 14.06
C ILE A 342 -11.46 -17.55 12.90
N ALA A 343 -12.75 -17.22 12.91
CA ALA A 343 -13.66 -17.53 11.83
C ALA A 343 -13.99 -16.27 11.02
N ASP A 344 -13.78 -16.33 9.72
CA ASP A 344 -14.25 -15.30 8.80
C ASP A 344 -15.79 -15.31 8.70
N TYR A 345 -16.40 -14.17 8.40
CA TYR A 345 -17.84 -14.09 8.22
C TYR A 345 -18.38 -15.04 7.14
N SER A 346 -17.54 -15.44 6.20
CA SER A 346 -17.90 -16.39 5.14
C SER A 346 -18.18 -17.80 5.63
N VAL A 347 -17.81 -18.14 6.87
CA VAL A 347 -18.06 -19.47 7.46
C VAL A 347 -19.06 -19.44 8.60
N VAL A 348 -19.42 -18.26 9.10
CA VAL A 348 -20.38 -18.10 10.18
C VAL A 348 -21.80 -18.38 9.67
N GLY A 349 -22.52 -19.31 10.32
CA GLY A 349 -23.89 -19.66 9.96
C GLY A 349 -24.02 -20.57 8.74
N LYS A 350 -22.91 -21.13 8.23
CA LYS A 350 -22.97 -22.21 7.25
C LYS A 350 -23.49 -23.50 7.90
N VAL A 351 -24.29 -24.19 7.14
CA VAL A 351 -24.79 -25.55 7.49
C VAL A 351 -24.38 -26.53 6.39
N ASN A 352 -24.21 -27.75 6.73
CA ASN A 352 -23.83 -28.85 5.82
C ASN A 352 -25.04 -29.41 5.05
#